data_c4742becdb73e74a39d858e277099afe
#
_entry.id   c4742becdb73e74a39d858e277099afe
#
_cell.length_a   1.000
_cell.length_b   1.000
_cell.length_c   1.000
_cell.angle_alpha   90.00
_cell.angle_beta   90.00
_cell.angle_gamma   90.00
#
_symmetry.space_group_name_H-M   'P 1'
#
loop_
_entity.id
_entity.type
_entity.pdbx_description
1 polymer ?
#
loop_
_entity_poly.entity_id
_entity_poly.type
_entity_poly.pdbx_seq_one_letter_code
_entity_poly.pdbx_strand_id
1 'polypeptide(L)'
;MENKYIVLDTETTGLNAAEDELLQVSIIDNEGAVLFDSYIKPTQHTEWAEAERINHISPEMVADSPTIEEVISEINDILKRYDKIVGYNVRFDADFLKHNGAEFLNTAEYADAMKMFAPIYGEWNDQRGSYKWQKLTTAAGYYGYDWSAHEEAHNSLGDCYATLFVYDKINTDTMVIERVIDGKRVGIELTPAEISQ
;
A
#
# COMPACT_ATOMS: atom_id res chain seq x y z
N MET A 1 7.79 4.02 22.79
CA MET A 1 6.81 4.76 21.99
C MET A 1 6.33 3.79 20.94
N GLU A 2 5.05 3.48 20.87
CA GLU A 2 4.49 2.64 19.80
C GLU A 2 4.84 3.29 18.46
N ASN A 3 5.38 2.49 17.53
CA ASN A 3 5.65 2.93 16.17
C ASN A 3 4.31 3.19 15.48
N LYS A 4 3.80 4.40 15.57
CA LYS A 4 2.57 4.79 14.88
C LYS A 4 2.88 5.03 13.42
N TYR A 5 2.17 4.32 12.55
CA TYR A 5 2.24 4.48 11.11
C TYR A 5 0.83 4.50 10.52
N ILE A 6 0.73 4.95 9.30
CA ILE A 6 -0.48 4.84 8.50
C ILE A 6 -0.25 3.91 7.32
N VAL A 7 -1.33 3.29 6.87
CA VAL A 7 -1.38 2.60 5.58
C VAL A 7 -2.25 3.43 4.66
N LEU A 8 -1.78 3.67 3.45
CA LEU A 8 -2.52 4.39 2.44
C LEU A 8 -2.52 3.64 1.11
N ASP A 9 -3.61 3.81 0.39
CA ASP A 9 -3.81 3.29 -0.95
C ASP A 9 -4.71 4.23 -1.75
N THR A 10 -4.58 4.23 -3.07
CA THR A 10 -5.31 5.11 -3.97
C THR A 10 -5.79 4.37 -5.21
N GLU A 11 -7.00 4.70 -5.67
CA GLU A 11 -7.47 4.35 -6.99
C GLU A 11 -7.39 5.56 -7.92
N THR A 12 -7.07 5.32 -9.18
CA THR A 12 -6.72 6.37 -10.14
C THR A 12 -7.33 6.12 -11.52
N THR A 13 -7.41 7.16 -12.35
CA THR A 13 -7.87 7.05 -13.76
C THR A 13 -6.84 6.39 -14.68
N GLY A 14 -5.57 6.27 -14.23
CA GLY A 14 -4.47 5.68 -14.99
C GLY A 14 -3.20 5.57 -14.14
N LEU A 15 -2.03 5.46 -14.78
CA LEU A 15 -0.78 5.12 -14.09
C LEU A 15 0.23 6.27 -13.99
N ASN A 16 -0.06 7.43 -14.57
CA ASN A 16 0.85 8.58 -14.62
C ASN A 16 0.33 9.74 -13.77
N ALA A 17 0.90 9.94 -12.59
CA ALA A 17 0.48 10.98 -11.65
C ALA A 17 0.50 12.42 -12.22
N ALA A 18 1.22 12.67 -13.34
CA ALA A 18 1.25 13.96 -13.98
C ALA A 18 0.11 14.19 -15.01
N GLU A 19 -0.57 13.13 -15.41
CA GLU A 19 -1.60 13.14 -16.46
C GLU A 19 -2.94 12.58 -15.97
N ASP A 20 -2.89 11.63 -15.02
CA ASP A 20 -4.06 10.93 -14.50
C ASP A 20 -4.51 11.50 -13.15
N GLU A 21 -5.74 11.19 -12.74
CA GLU A 21 -6.39 11.75 -11.55
C GLU A 21 -6.75 10.67 -10.53
N LEU A 22 -6.90 11.08 -9.28
CA LEU A 22 -7.38 10.23 -8.17
C LEU A 22 -8.88 9.96 -8.32
N LEU A 23 -9.30 8.72 -7.99
CA LEU A 23 -10.69 8.28 -7.94
C LEU A 23 -11.13 7.85 -6.55
N GLN A 24 -10.21 7.38 -5.72
CA GLN A 24 -10.42 7.07 -4.31
C GLN A 24 -9.11 7.26 -3.55
N VAL A 25 -9.22 7.70 -2.31
CA VAL A 25 -8.11 7.76 -1.36
C VAL A 25 -8.57 7.16 -0.06
N SER A 26 -7.80 6.20 0.48
CA SER A 26 -8.04 5.60 1.79
C SER A 26 -6.77 5.66 2.64
N ILE A 27 -6.95 6.01 3.91
CA ILE A 27 -5.89 6.06 4.92
C ILE A 27 -6.42 5.42 6.19
N ILE A 28 -5.72 4.41 6.68
CA ILE A 28 -6.00 3.79 7.98
C ILE A 28 -4.78 3.91 8.89
N ASP A 29 -4.97 3.82 10.20
CA ASP A 29 -3.83 3.72 11.12
C ASP A 29 -3.37 2.26 11.30
N ASN A 30 -2.31 2.08 12.07
CA ASN A 30 -1.73 0.76 12.37
C ASN A 30 -2.61 -0.14 13.25
N GLU A 31 -3.76 0.34 13.73
CA GLU A 31 -4.77 -0.45 14.44
C GLU A 31 -5.97 -0.79 13.54
N GLY A 32 -5.96 -0.28 12.29
CA GLY A 32 -7.02 -0.46 11.31
C GLY A 32 -8.17 0.55 11.46
N ALA A 33 -8.00 1.62 12.24
CA ALA A 33 -9.00 2.67 12.29
C ALA A 33 -8.92 3.54 11.03
N VAL A 34 -10.06 3.76 10.37
CA VAL A 34 -10.15 4.61 9.19
C VAL A 34 -9.93 6.07 9.61
N LEU A 35 -8.90 6.68 9.05
CA LEU A 35 -8.58 8.10 9.25
C LEU A 35 -9.16 8.96 8.12
N PHE A 36 -9.18 8.41 6.91
CA PHE A 36 -9.79 9.03 5.73
C PHE A 36 -10.19 7.92 4.75
N ASP A 37 -11.37 8.05 4.15
CA ASP A 37 -11.81 7.24 3.04
C ASP A 37 -12.87 8.01 2.23
N SER A 38 -12.56 8.27 0.97
CA SER A 38 -13.48 8.97 0.09
C SER A 38 -13.21 8.66 -1.37
N TYR A 39 -14.27 8.48 -2.14
CA TYR A 39 -14.20 8.69 -3.58
C TYR A 39 -13.85 10.14 -3.88
N ILE A 40 -13.12 10.32 -4.98
CA ILE A 40 -12.66 11.62 -5.47
C ILE A 40 -13.21 11.84 -6.87
N LYS A 41 -13.82 12.98 -7.09
CA LYS A 41 -14.29 13.39 -8.40
C LYS A 41 -13.13 13.94 -9.22
N PRO A 42 -12.77 13.31 -10.35
CA PRO A 42 -11.78 13.88 -11.26
C PRO A 42 -12.36 15.14 -11.95
N THR A 43 -11.50 16.08 -12.30
CA THR A 43 -11.89 17.37 -12.88
C THR A 43 -11.57 17.49 -14.36
N GLN A 44 -10.68 16.66 -14.89
CA GLN A 44 -10.23 16.66 -16.26
C GLN A 44 -10.68 15.43 -17.04
N HIS A 45 -10.68 14.24 -16.41
CA HIS A 45 -11.13 13.00 -17.01
C HIS A 45 -12.63 12.82 -16.84
N THR A 46 -13.32 12.48 -17.95
CA THR A 46 -14.74 12.14 -17.95
C THR A 46 -15.00 10.65 -18.11
N GLU A 47 -13.98 9.88 -18.49
CA GLU A 47 -14.03 8.42 -18.66
C GLU A 47 -12.61 7.83 -18.52
N TRP A 48 -12.50 6.61 -17.98
CA TRP A 48 -11.27 5.86 -17.72
C TRP A 48 -11.48 4.35 -17.84
N ALA A 49 -11.98 3.91 -18.98
CA ALA A 49 -12.43 2.54 -19.22
C ALA A 49 -11.39 1.43 -18.92
N GLU A 50 -10.09 1.72 -19.01
CA GLU A 50 -9.05 0.74 -18.67
C GLU A 50 -8.87 0.60 -17.15
N ALA A 51 -8.88 1.71 -16.41
CA ALA A 51 -8.80 1.71 -14.96
C ALA A 51 -10.11 1.17 -14.35
N GLU A 52 -11.28 1.56 -14.87
CA GLU A 52 -12.59 1.08 -14.42
C GLU A 52 -12.73 -0.45 -14.50
N ARG A 53 -12.11 -1.09 -15.50
CA ARG A 53 -12.07 -2.56 -15.57
C ARG A 53 -11.28 -3.23 -14.45
N ILE A 54 -10.43 -2.48 -13.76
CA ILE A 54 -9.57 -2.97 -12.68
C ILE A 54 -10.16 -2.60 -11.33
N ASN A 55 -10.45 -1.30 -11.12
CA ASN A 55 -10.90 -0.77 -9.84
C ASN A 55 -12.43 -0.68 -9.69
N HIS A 56 -13.16 -0.95 -10.77
CA HIS A 56 -14.63 -0.94 -10.81
C HIS A 56 -15.29 0.39 -10.42
N ILE A 57 -14.54 1.49 -10.46
CA ILE A 57 -15.05 2.82 -10.16
C ILE A 57 -15.49 3.47 -11.48
N SER A 58 -16.80 3.61 -11.65
CA SER A 58 -17.37 4.27 -12.83
C SER A 58 -17.48 5.79 -12.63
N PRO A 59 -17.61 6.58 -13.72
CA PRO A 59 -17.85 8.02 -13.63
C PRO A 59 -19.06 8.39 -12.79
N GLU A 60 -20.13 7.59 -12.83
CA GLU A 60 -21.34 7.82 -12.05
C GLU A 60 -21.11 7.70 -10.55
N MET A 61 -20.22 6.78 -10.11
CA MET A 61 -19.93 6.57 -8.69
C MET A 61 -19.27 7.78 -8.05
N VAL A 62 -18.45 8.51 -8.80
CA VAL A 62 -17.70 9.67 -8.30
C VAL A 62 -18.32 11.01 -8.64
N ALA A 63 -19.45 11.03 -9.35
CA ALA A 63 -20.05 12.25 -9.89
C ALA A 63 -20.40 13.31 -8.83
N ASP A 64 -20.85 12.85 -7.66
CA ASP A 64 -21.22 13.68 -6.52
C ASP A 64 -20.16 13.69 -5.40
N SER A 65 -18.99 13.09 -5.63
CA SER A 65 -17.89 13.06 -4.67
C SER A 65 -17.15 14.41 -4.62
N PRO A 66 -16.43 14.72 -3.53
CA PRO A 66 -15.59 15.91 -3.49
C PRO A 66 -14.42 15.79 -4.48
N THR A 67 -13.93 16.93 -4.95
CA THR A 67 -12.66 16.98 -5.68
C THR A 67 -11.48 16.84 -4.73
N ILE A 68 -10.30 16.53 -5.24
CA ILE A 68 -9.10 16.41 -4.40
C ILE A 68 -8.76 17.75 -3.73
N GLU A 69 -8.98 18.88 -4.39
CA GLU A 69 -8.75 20.21 -3.83
C GLU A 69 -9.63 20.50 -2.61
N GLU A 70 -10.82 19.92 -2.55
CA GLU A 70 -11.74 20.11 -1.42
C GLU A 70 -11.31 19.31 -0.18
N VAL A 71 -10.62 18.18 -0.35
CA VAL A 71 -10.25 17.27 0.75
C VAL A 71 -8.76 17.23 1.07
N ILE A 72 -7.89 17.79 0.23
CA ILE A 72 -6.43 17.70 0.42
C ILE A 72 -5.95 18.31 1.74
N SER A 73 -6.66 19.30 2.28
CA SER A 73 -6.33 19.88 3.58
C SER A 73 -6.51 18.88 4.71
N GLU A 74 -7.57 18.09 4.68
CA GLU A 74 -7.85 17.04 5.67
C GLU A 74 -6.81 15.91 5.57
N ILE A 75 -6.48 15.48 4.35
CA ILE A 75 -5.42 14.51 4.10
C ILE A 75 -4.08 15.02 4.67
N ASN A 76 -3.73 16.28 4.42
CA ASN A 76 -2.50 16.89 4.93
C ASN A 76 -2.45 16.95 6.47
N ASP A 77 -3.58 17.18 7.13
CA ASP A 77 -3.66 17.15 8.58
C ASP A 77 -3.42 15.76 9.16
N ILE A 78 -3.73 14.70 8.41
CA ILE A 78 -3.39 13.33 8.76
C ILE A 78 -1.90 13.07 8.51
N LEU A 79 -1.40 13.35 7.30
CA LEU A 79 -0.02 13.06 6.90
C LEU A 79 1.02 13.76 7.80
N LYS A 80 0.71 14.95 8.34
CA LYS A 80 1.59 15.70 9.26
C LYS A 80 1.74 15.06 10.65
N ARG A 81 0.91 14.07 11.00
CA ARG A 81 0.94 13.41 12.32
C ARG A 81 1.75 12.11 12.33
N TYR A 82 2.13 11.60 11.14
CA TYR A 82 2.80 10.32 11.01
C TYR A 82 4.08 10.45 10.21
N ASP A 83 5.15 9.87 10.74
CA ASP A 83 6.48 9.86 10.11
C ASP A 83 6.77 8.55 9.37
N LYS A 84 5.85 7.58 9.43
CA LYS A 84 5.96 6.33 8.70
C LYS A 84 4.70 6.03 7.90
N ILE A 85 4.89 5.80 6.61
CA ILE A 85 3.86 5.55 5.61
C ILE A 85 4.08 4.15 5.04
N VAL A 86 3.06 3.31 5.12
CA VAL A 86 3.06 1.96 4.56
C VAL A 86 2.11 1.92 3.36
N GLY A 87 2.45 1.14 2.34
CA GLY A 87 1.58 0.88 1.21
C GLY A 87 2.07 -0.32 0.41
N TYR A 88 1.27 -0.77 -0.54
CA TYR A 88 1.64 -1.82 -1.48
C TYR A 88 2.01 -1.19 -2.82
N ASN A 89 3.31 -0.97 -3.06
CA ASN A 89 3.86 -0.05 -4.05
C ASN A 89 3.67 1.44 -3.68
N VAL A 90 3.88 1.76 -2.43
CA VAL A 90 3.59 3.04 -1.76
C VAL A 90 4.08 4.29 -2.51
N ARG A 91 5.09 4.17 -3.37
CA ARG A 91 5.56 5.31 -4.17
C ARG A 91 4.55 5.76 -5.20
N PHE A 92 3.80 4.83 -5.78
CA PHE A 92 2.73 5.15 -6.73
C PHE A 92 1.71 6.09 -6.08
N ASP A 93 1.17 5.69 -4.93
CA ASP A 93 0.16 6.44 -4.19
C ASP A 93 0.69 7.79 -3.70
N ALA A 94 1.90 7.77 -3.14
CA ALA A 94 2.55 8.99 -2.66
C ALA A 94 2.83 9.99 -3.78
N ASP A 95 3.16 9.53 -4.99
CA ASP A 95 3.43 10.40 -6.14
C ASP A 95 2.12 11.04 -6.64
N PHE A 96 1.01 10.29 -6.72
CA PHE A 96 -0.32 10.84 -7.01
C PHE A 96 -0.75 11.89 -5.99
N LEU A 97 -0.64 11.57 -4.69
CA LEU A 97 -0.99 12.51 -3.63
C LEU A 97 -0.12 13.77 -3.66
N LYS A 98 1.20 13.65 -3.84
CA LYS A 98 2.12 14.81 -3.95
C LYS A 98 1.80 15.69 -5.14
N HIS A 99 1.46 15.09 -6.29
CA HIS A 99 1.07 15.84 -7.47
C HIS A 99 -0.19 16.70 -7.22
N ASN A 100 -1.04 16.23 -6.33
CA ASN A 100 -2.27 16.90 -5.90
C ASN A 100 -2.12 17.72 -4.61
N GLY A 101 -0.90 18.07 -4.20
CA GLY A 101 -0.65 18.99 -3.09
C GLY A 101 -0.54 18.33 -1.71
N ALA A 102 -0.33 17.02 -1.64
CA ALA A 102 -0.07 16.36 -0.37
C ALA A 102 1.31 16.75 0.20
N GLU A 103 1.32 17.05 1.50
CA GLU A 103 2.48 17.49 2.25
C GLU A 103 2.92 16.41 3.26
N PHE A 104 3.76 15.49 2.81
CA PHE A 104 4.37 14.50 3.71
C PHE A 104 5.47 15.16 4.56
N LEU A 105 5.69 14.66 5.77
CA LEU A 105 6.84 15.08 6.58
C LEU A 105 8.16 14.84 5.82
N ASN A 106 9.11 15.75 5.94
CA ASN A 106 10.44 15.57 5.33
C ASN A 106 11.20 14.36 5.92
N THR A 107 10.81 13.93 7.12
CA THR A 107 11.34 12.76 7.82
C THR A 107 10.53 11.49 7.54
N ALA A 108 9.49 11.55 6.70
CA ALA A 108 8.62 10.41 6.46
C ALA A 108 9.38 9.23 5.85
N GLU A 109 9.28 8.10 6.51
CA GLU A 109 9.79 6.82 6.04
C GLU A 109 8.69 6.08 5.25
N TYR A 110 9.06 5.54 4.10
CA TYR A 110 8.14 4.77 3.26
C TYR A 110 8.47 3.29 3.34
N ALA A 111 7.55 2.49 3.87
CA ALA A 111 7.65 1.04 3.89
C ALA A 111 6.78 0.45 2.77
N ASP A 112 7.40 -0.25 1.84
CA ASP A 112 6.77 -0.82 0.66
C ASP A 112 6.58 -2.33 0.84
N ALA A 113 5.37 -2.74 1.26
CA ALA A 113 5.05 -4.13 1.55
C ALA A 113 5.24 -5.05 0.33
N MET A 114 5.03 -4.55 -0.90
CA MET A 114 5.29 -5.31 -2.13
C MET A 114 6.76 -5.68 -2.26
N LYS A 115 7.67 -4.72 -2.01
CA LYS A 115 9.11 -4.95 -2.11
C LYS A 115 9.64 -5.82 -0.97
N MET A 116 9.06 -5.65 0.23
CA MET A 116 9.39 -6.49 1.39
C MET A 116 8.94 -7.94 1.17
N PHE A 117 7.78 -8.17 0.55
CA PHE A 117 7.25 -9.51 0.28
C PHE A 117 7.99 -10.24 -0.86
N ALA A 118 8.51 -9.51 -1.85
CA ALA A 118 9.13 -10.12 -3.03
C ALA A 118 10.21 -11.18 -2.73
N PRO A 119 11.21 -10.94 -1.85
CA PRO A 119 12.20 -11.94 -1.47
C PRO A 119 11.61 -13.09 -0.64
N ILE A 120 10.54 -12.86 0.13
CA ILE A 120 9.85 -13.90 0.91
C ILE A 120 9.16 -14.88 -0.02
N TYR A 121 8.49 -14.38 -1.05
CA TYR A 121 7.86 -15.21 -2.08
C TYR A 121 8.91 -15.98 -2.92
N GLY A 122 10.09 -15.39 -3.13
CA GLY A 122 11.27 -16.07 -3.66
C GLY A 122 11.31 -16.27 -5.16
N GLU A 123 10.43 -15.65 -5.96
CA GLU A 123 10.46 -15.76 -7.42
C GLU A 123 11.52 -14.84 -8.02
N TRP A 124 12.66 -15.41 -8.43
CA TRP A 124 13.76 -14.67 -9.01
C TRP A 124 13.55 -14.33 -10.49
N ASN A 125 13.99 -13.14 -10.90
CA ASN A 125 14.02 -12.70 -12.28
C ASN A 125 15.47 -12.50 -12.75
N ASP A 126 16.01 -13.43 -13.53
CA ASP A 126 17.38 -13.40 -14.02
C ASP A 126 17.67 -12.16 -14.89
N GLN A 127 16.69 -11.68 -15.66
CA GLN A 127 16.88 -10.52 -16.56
C GLN A 127 17.02 -9.21 -15.77
N ARG A 128 16.34 -9.11 -14.62
CA ARG A 128 16.36 -7.92 -13.77
C ARG A 128 17.38 -8.02 -12.63
N GLY A 129 17.87 -9.21 -12.33
CA GLY A 129 18.74 -9.46 -11.18
C GLY A 129 18.08 -9.16 -9.84
N SER A 130 16.76 -9.40 -9.73
CA SER A 130 15.97 -9.10 -8.54
C SER A 130 14.79 -10.06 -8.41
N TYR A 131 14.21 -10.15 -7.21
CA TYR A 131 12.94 -10.85 -7.03
C TYR A 131 11.81 -10.14 -7.75
N LYS A 132 10.86 -10.91 -8.29
CA LYS A 132 9.65 -10.37 -8.93
C LYS A 132 8.69 -9.85 -7.88
N TRP A 133 8.18 -8.67 -8.12
CA TRP A 133 7.08 -8.13 -7.35
C TRP A 133 5.81 -8.95 -7.58
N GLN A 134 5.08 -9.20 -6.53
CA GLN A 134 3.83 -9.95 -6.54
C GLN A 134 2.65 -9.01 -6.38
N LYS A 135 1.46 -9.43 -6.81
CA LYS A 135 0.23 -8.67 -6.55
C LYS A 135 -0.13 -8.72 -5.06
N LEU A 136 -0.84 -7.70 -4.56
CA LEU A 136 -1.35 -7.68 -3.19
C LEU A 136 -2.22 -8.92 -2.89
N THR A 137 -3.10 -9.31 -3.82
CA THR A 137 -3.92 -10.52 -3.69
C THR A 137 -3.09 -11.80 -3.54
N THR A 138 -1.91 -11.87 -4.17
CA THR A 138 -0.97 -12.98 -4.00
C THR A 138 -0.34 -12.98 -2.61
N ALA A 139 0.10 -11.80 -2.13
CA ALA A 139 0.72 -11.66 -0.81
C ALA A 139 -0.30 -11.91 0.32
N ALA A 140 -1.48 -11.34 0.19
CA ALA A 140 -2.60 -11.56 1.11
C ALA A 140 -2.99 -13.05 1.19
N GLY A 141 -3.15 -13.70 0.03
CA GLY A 141 -3.44 -15.14 -0.04
C GLY A 141 -2.32 -16.02 0.52
N TYR A 142 -1.05 -15.64 0.34
CA TYR A 142 0.12 -16.35 0.91
C TYR A 142 0.04 -16.44 2.44
N TYR A 143 -0.42 -15.36 3.09
CA TYR A 143 -0.58 -15.30 4.54
C TYR A 143 -1.98 -15.69 5.04
N GLY A 144 -2.92 -16.03 4.13
CA GLY A 144 -4.26 -16.47 4.49
C GLY A 144 -5.22 -15.34 4.88
N TYR A 145 -5.08 -14.16 4.26
CA TYR A 145 -6.01 -13.05 4.46
C TYR A 145 -7.41 -13.40 3.98
N ASP A 146 -8.41 -13.07 4.79
CA ASP A 146 -9.82 -13.28 4.45
C ASP A 146 -10.45 -11.99 3.93
N TRP A 147 -10.58 -11.88 2.63
CA TRP A 147 -11.20 -10.73 1.97
C TRP A 147 -12.68 -10.53 2.33
N SER A 148 -13.37 -11.58 2.82
CA SER A 148 -14.79 -11.46 3.19
C SER A 148 -15.03 -10.63 4.46
N ALA A 149 -13.99 -10.36 5.23
CA ALA A 149 -14.06 -9.57 6.47
C ALA A 149 -14.06 -8.05 6.22
N HIS A 150 -13.64 -7.62 5.04
CA HIS A 150 -13.52 -6.22 4.61
C HIS A 150 -14.01 -6.08 3.16
N GLU A 151 -13.91 -4.89 2.59
CA GLU A 151 -14.27 -4.64 1.21
C GLU A 151 -13.44 -5.46 0.21
N GLU A 152 -13.96 -5.69 -0.99
CA GLU A 152 -13.30 -6.50 -2.03
C GLU A 152 -11.98 -5.87 -2.49
N ALA A 153 -11.09 -6.69 -3.07
CA ALA A 153 -9.87 -6.22 -3.71
C ALA A 153 -10.16 -5.20 -4.83
N HIS A 154 -9.24 -4.26 -5.04
CA HIS A 154 -9.39 -3.12 -5.93
C HIS A 154 -10.43 -2.07 -5.45
N ASN A 155 -10.60 -1.99 -4.14
CA ASN A 155 -11.15 -0.87 -3.42
C ASN A 155 -10.05 -0.38 -2.49
N SER A 156 -9.68 0.89 -2.51
CA SER A 156 -8.49 1.36 -1.79
C SER A 156 -8.56 1.11 -0.28
N LEU A 157 -9.76 1.13 0.32
CA LEU A 157 -9.92 0.79 1.75
C LEU A 157 -9.66 -0.70 2.01
N GLY A 158 -10.19 -1.59 1.15
CA GLY A 158 -9.93 -3.03 1.23
C GLY A 158 -8.44 -3.34 1.04
N ASP A 159 -7.80 -2.67 0.08
CA ASP A 159 -6.37 -2.83 -0.19
C ASP A 159 -5.50 -2.26 0.95
N CYS A 160 -5.93 -1.20 1.65
CA CYS A 160 -5.31 -0.75 2.91
C CYS A 160 -5.33 -1.83 4.00
N TYR A 161 -6.47 -2.49 4.24
CA TYR A 161 -6.56 -3.56 5.23
C TYR A 161 -5.71 -4.78 4.87
N ALA A 162 -5.74 -5.19 3.61
CA ALA A 162 -4.91 -6.29 3.13
C ALA A 162 -3.41 -5.96 3.24
N THR A 163 -3.03 -4.72 2.93
CA THR A 163 -1.65 -4.23 3.05
C THR A 163 -1.19 -4.19 4.51
N LEU A 164 -2.04 -3.69 5.43
CA LEU A 164 -1.77 -3.72 6.87
C LEU A 164 -1.52 -5.15 7.34
N PHE A 165 -2.41 -6.08 6.99
CA PHE A 165 -2.27 -7.49 7.35
C PHE A 165 -0.97 -8.10 6.82
N VAL A 166 -0.65 -7.90 5.54
CA VAL A 166 0.59 -8.40 4.92
C VAL A 166 1.82 -7.78 5.59
N TYR A 167 1.78 -6.48 5.84
CA TYR A 167 2.88 -5.76 6.48
C TYR A 167 3.14 -6.26 7.90
N ASP A 168 2.09 -6.49 8.68
CA ASP A 168 2.20 -7.04 10.03
C ASP A 168 2.76 -8.46 10.00
N LYS A 169 2.29 -9.32 9.09
CA LYS A 169 2.83 -10.66 8.90
C LYS A 169 4.33 -10.66 8.58
N ILE A 170 4.78 -9.78 7.68
CA ILE A 170 6.19 -9.63 7.34
C ILE A 170 7.05 -9.24 8.56
N ASN A 171 6.50 -8.45 9.49
CA ASN A 171 7.26 -7.92 10.61
C ASN A 171 7.13 -8.76 11.91
N THR A 172 6.09 -9.58 12.03
CA THR A 172 5.81 -10.34 13.27
C THR A 172 6.05 -11.84 13.14
N ASP A 173 5.81 -12.43 11.96
CA ASP A 173 6.02 -13.85 11.79
C ASP A 173 7.52 -14.18 11.78
N THR A 174 7.96 -15.00 12.71
CA THR A 174 9.35 -15.47 12.78
C THR A 174 9.56 -16.72 11.94
N MET A 175 10.68 -16.78 11.25
CA MET A 175 11.13 -17.97 10.52
C MET A 175 12.46 -18.46 11.10
N VAL A 176 12.61 -19.78 11.20
CA VAL A 176 13.90 -20.37 11.57
C VAL A 176 14.72 -20.58 10.32
N ILE A 177 15.81 -19.83 10.18
CA ILE A 177 16.80 -20.06 9.12
C ILE A 177 17.98 -20.84 9.68
N GLU A 178 18.44 -21.85 8.95
CA GLU A 178 19.68 -22.54 9.30
C GLU A 178 20.90 -21.76 8.79
N ARG A 179 21.79 -21.38 9.70
CA ARG A 179 23.12 -20.87 9.35
C ARG A 179 24.20 -21.80 9.87
N VAL A 180 25.31 -21.87 9.15
CA VAL A 180 26.51 -22.57 9.63
C VAL A 180 27.39 -21.56 10.33
N ILE A 181 27.52 -21.70 11.66
CA ILE A 181 28.40 -20.87 12.51
C ILE A 181 29.43 -21.82 13.13
N ASP A 182 30.69 -21.55 12.91
CA ASP A 182 31.83 -22.38 13.40
C ASP A 182 31.68 -23.87 13.02
N GLY A 183 31.19 -24.14 11.80
CA GLY A 183 30.99 -25.50 11.27
C GLY A 183 29.80 -26.25 11.84
N LYS A 184 28.97 -25.62 12.66
CA LYS A 184 27.70 -26.17 13.19
C LYS A 184 26.50 -25.51 12.59
N ARG A 185 25.47 -26.30 12.29
CA ARG A 185 24.15 -25.76 11.89
C ARG A 185 23.45 -25.20 13.13
N VAL A 186 23.05 -23.94 13.04
CA VAL A 186 22.34 -23.23 14.11
C VAL A 186 21.06 -22.66 13.49
N GLY A 187 19.91 -22.97 14.09
CA GLY A 187 18.64 -22.32 13.77
C GLY A 187 18.62 -20.93 14.38
N ILE A 188 18.37 -19.91 13.56
CA ILE A 188 18.20 -18.53 13.97
C ILE A 188 16.77 -18.11 13.65
N GLU A 189 16.04 -17.68 14.66
CA GLU A 189 14.73 -17.09 14.46
C GLU A 189 14.87 -15.63 14.02
N LEU A 190 14.36 -15.33 12.83
CA LEU A 190 14.33 -13.97 12.27
C LEU A 190 12.96 -13.70 11.67
N THR A 191 12.54 -12.45 11.72
CA THR A 191 11.39 -12.00 10.94
C THR A 191 11.74 -11.94 9.45
N PRO A 192 10.79 -12.06 8.53
CA PRO A 192 11.04 -11.89 7.11
C PRO A 192 11.71 -10.55 6.76
N ALA A 193 11.39 -9.48 7.48
CA ALA A 193 12.02 -8.18 7.31
C ALA A 193 13.52 -8.20 7.67
N GLU A 194 13.93 -8.96 8.69
CA GLU A 194 15.34 -9.12 9.10
C GLU A 194 16.12 -10.01 8.12
N ILE A 195 15.45 -10.96 7.46
CA ILE A 195 16.06 -11.82 6.42
C ILE A 195 16.37 -11.03 5.15
N SER A 196 15.59 -9.97 4.87
CA SER A 196 15.64 -9.18 3.63
C SER A 196 16.70 -8.07 3.67
N GLN A 197 17.39 -7.87 4.79
CA GLN A 197 18.50 -6.91 4.97
C GLN A 197 19.85 -7.57 4.68
#